data_d2793d49b4f7626c4b3870239e380303
#
_entry.id   d2793d49b4f7626c4b3870239e380303
#
_cell.length_a   1.000
_cell.length_b   1.000
_cell.length_c   1.000
_cell.angle_alpha   90.00
_cell.angle_beta   90.00
_cell.angle_gamma   90.00
#
_symmetry.space_group_name_H-M   'P 1'
#
loop_
_entity.id
_entity.type
_entity.pdbx_description
1 polymer ?
#
loop_
_entity_poly.entity_id
_entity_poly.type
_entity_poly.pdbx_seq_one_letter_code
_entity_poly.pdbx_strand_id
1 'polypeptide(L)'
;NDKRIAVPLMLKDSEEANKNILPQFLSLILGDFNKVYKSEDDHFINQYNNDIRIADSSRTNQITIVDVSQLPYEVLETFAGLLGRIILEFVANFIPEQRGKYPIVIVLEEAQNYIAENKDSIAKTVFERIAREGRKYGISLIVSSQRPSELSKTVLSQCNSFIIHRLQNPDDQKYARGLISSANADLLDQLPIIPQQHAIITGDCVRTPIQVRIDDGSPTPNSHNPEFVNNWISINDRINPSQIYDETCKRWIGIDGN
;
A
#
# COMPACT_ATOMS: atom_id res chain seq x y z
N ASN A 1 -7.66 -27.47 12.07
CA ASN A 1 -6.94 -27.32 10.80
C ASN A 1 -6.21 -25.99 10.83
N ASP A 2 -4.97 -26.04 11.29
CA ASP A 2 -4.16 -24.85 11.50
C ASP A 2 -3.54 -24.43 10.16
N LYS A 3 -4.15 -23.43 9.50
CA LYS A 3 -3.70 -22.88 8.20
C LYS A 3 -2.31 -22.19 8.25
N ARG A 4 -1.65 -22.17 9.44
CA ARG A 4 -0.32 -21.61 9.66
C ARG A 4 0.83 -22.44 9.09
N ILE A 5 0.57 -23.63 8.58
CA ILE A 5 1.60 -24.65 8.35
C ILE A 5 2.10 -24.71 6.89
N ALA A 6 1.41 -24.08 5.94
CA ALA A 6 1.73 -24.31 4.53
C ALA A 6 3.09 -23.75 4.08
N VAL A 7 3.49 -22.55 4.53
CA VAL A 7 4.76 -21.95 4.10
C VAL A 7 5.97 -22.54 4.83
N PRO A 8 5.95 -22.71 6.17
CA PRO A 8 7.04 -23.39 6.86
C PRO A 8 7.25 -24.84 6.45
N LEU A 9 6.20 -25.57 6.06
CA LEU A 9 6.32 -26.95 5.58
C LEU A 9 6.96 -27.06 4.19
N MET A 10 6.61 -26.19 3.27
CA MET A 10 7.27 -26.14 1.96
C MET A 10 8.76 -25.81 2.04
N LEU A 11 9.16 -25.07 3.10
CA LEU A 11 10.55 -24.69 3.32
C LEU A 11 11.32 -25.70 4.19
N LYS A 12 10.63 -26.60 4.94
CA LYS A 12 11.27 -27.59 5.80
C LYS A 12 11.91 -28.75 5.05
N ASP A 13 11.44 -29.07 3.87
CA ASP A 13 11.88 -30.28 3.14
C ASP A 13 13.17 -30.10 2.32
N SER A 14 13.75 -28.88 2.30
CA SER A 14 15.08 -28.68 1.74
C SER A 14 15.90 -27.75 2.63
N GLU A 15 16.80 -28.31 3.43
CA GLU A 15 17.70 -27.52 4.29
C GLU A 15 18.53 -26.48 3.53
N GLU A 16 18.86 -26.75 2.29
CA GLU A 16 19.65 -25.87 1.44
C GLU A 16 18.83 -24.70 0.89
N ALA A 17 17.57 -24.94 0.51
CA ALA A 17 16.63 -23.89 0.08
C ALA A 17 16.27 -22.97 1.24
N ASN A 18 16.09 -23.51 2.46
CA ASN A 18 15.81 -22.72 3.65
C ASN A 18 16.96 -21.79 4.05
N LYS A 19 18.21 -22.18 3.82
CA LYS A 19 19.37 -21.36 4.17
C LYS A 19 19.58 -20.19 3.23
N ASN A 20 19.15 -20.30 1.97
CA ASN A 20 19.50 -19.33 0.95
C ASN A 20 18.29 -18.57 0.38
N ILE A 21 17.16 -19.24 0.10
CA ILE A 21 16.03 -18.64 -0.58
C ILE A 21 15.22 -17.72 0.33
N LEU A 22 14.87 -18.14 1.54
CA LEU A 22 14.08 -17.32 2.44
C LEU A 22 14.81 -16.05 2.88
N PRO A 23 16.08 -16.09 3.32
CA PRO A 23 16.84 -14.87 3.61
C PRO A 23 16.99 -13.94 2.40
N GLN A 24 17.21 -14.47 1.19
CA GLN A 24 17.28 -13.67 -0.03
C GLN A 24 15.95 -13.04 -0.38
N PHE A 25 14.86 -13.77 -0.28
CA PHE A 25 13.51 -13.25 -0.53
C PHE A 25 13.13 -12.17 0.48
N LEU A 26 13.42 -12.39 1.77
CA LEU A 26 13.19 -11.40 2.83
C LEU A 26 14.07 -10.17 2.63
N SER A 27 15.33 -10.34 2.23
CA SER A 27 16.24 -9.24 1.91
C SER A 27 15.74 -8.44 0.70
N LEU A 28 15.15 -9.09 -0.30
CA LEU A 28 14.56 -8.41 -1.45
C LEU A 28 13.36 -7.54 -1.04
N ILE A 29 12.51 -8.04 -0.16
CA ILE A 29 11.28 -7.35 0.25
C ILE A 29 11.54 -6.32 1.35
N LEU A 30 12.31 -6.70 2.37
CA LEU A 30 12.53 -5.91 3.57
C LEU A 30 13.84 -5.12 3.53
N GLY A 31 14.66 -5.36 2.51
CA GLY A 31 15.97 -4.75 2.33
C GLY A 31 17.12 -5.48 2.99
N ASP A 32 18.30 -5.14 2.53
CA ASP A 32 19.53 -5.64 3.12
C ASP A 32 19.87 -4.75 4.33
N PHE A 33 19.68 -5.28 5.52
CA PHE A 33 19.95 -4.60 6.80
C PHE A 33 21.40 -4.10 6.93
N ASN A 34 22.30 -4.62 6.11
CA ASN A 34 23.73 -4.28 6.12
C ASN A 34 24.11 -3.23 5.05
N LYS A 35 23.21 -2.92 4.11
CA LYS A 35 23.49 -1.90 3.09
C LYS A 35 22.89 -0.56 3.50
N VAL A 36 23.76 0.35 3.87
CA VAL A 36 23.42 1.76 3.97
C VAL A 36 23.33 2.30 2.54
N TYR A 37 22.11 2.44 2.02
CA TYR A 37 21.91 3.15 0.75
C TYR A 37 22.16 4.64 1.00
N LYS A 38 23.29 5.14 0.56
CA LYS A 38 23.50 6.57 0.38
C LYS A 38 22.78 6.95 -0.90
N SER A 39 21.61 7.55 -0.80
CA SER A 39 20.98 8.27 -1.90
C SER A 39 21.78 9.53 -2.15
N GLU A 40 22.17 9.81 -3.40
CA GLU A 40 22.77 11.08 -3.76
C GLU A 40 21.82 12.28 -3.61
N ASP A 41 20.53 12.02 -3.39
CA ASP A 41 19.50 13.02 -3.13
C ASP A 41 19.27 13.27 -1.63
N ASP A 42 20.34 13.49 -0.89
CA ASP A 42 20.32 13.80 0.56
C ASP A 42 19.51 15.08 0.93
N HIS A 43 19.06 15.86 -0.05
CA HIS A 43 18.38 17.12 0.23
C HIS A 43 16.96 16.94 0.80
N PHE A 44 16.24 15.92 0.35
CA PHE A 44 14.87 15.67 0.79
C PHE A 44 14.81 15.01 2.18
N ILE A 45 15.75 14.11 2.45
CA ILE A 45 15.84 13.40 3.74
C ILE A 45 16.31 14.36 4.84
N ASN A 46 17.18 15.30 4.56
CA ASN A 46 17.69 16.26 5.53
C ASN A 46 16.63 17.28 5.98
N GLN A 47 15.67 17.64 5.15
CA GLN A 47 14.59 18.55 5.53
C GLN A 47 13.59 17.86 6.48
N TYR A 48 13.30 16.58 6.27
CA TYR A 48 12.44 15.77 7.14
C TYR A 48 13.13 15.35 8.45
N ASN A 49 14.45 15.12 8.43
CA ASN A 49 15.23 14.72 9.62
C ASN A 49 15.40 15.84 10.65
N ASN A 50 15.24 17.11 10.26
CA ASN A 50 15.31 18.23 11.20
C ASN A 50 14.04 18.35 12.06
N ASP A 51 12.88 17.90 11.57
CA ASP A 51 11.61 17.97 12.29
C ASP A 51 11.28 16.69 13.09
N ILE A 52 11.81 15.55 12.65
CA ILE A 52 11.71 14.28 13.37
C ILE A 52 13.10 13.98 13.92
N ARG A 53 13.28 14.11 15.23
CA ARG A 53 14.53 13.73 15.93
C ARG A 53 14.80 12.24 15.77
N ILE A 54 15.30 11.85 14.61
CA ILE A 54 15.87 10.52 14.39
C ILE A 54 17.33 10.61 14.83
N ALA A 55 17.60 10.14 16.03
CA ALA A 55 18.90 10.26 16.71
C ALA A 55 20.01 9.40 16.07
N ASP A 56 19.80 8.80 14.90
CA ASP A 56 20.80 7.97 14.25
C ASP A 56 20.75 8.17 12.72
N SER A 57 21.71 8.94 12.22
CA SER A 57 21.91 9.23 10.80
C SER A 57 22.37 8.02 9.97
N SER A 58 22.54 6.85 10.60
CA SER A 58 22.98 5.62 9.92
C SER A 58 21.82 4.76 9.39
N ARG A 59 20.56 5.10 9.72
CA ARG A 59 19.39 4.35 9.27
C ARG A 59 18.74 5.02 8.06
N THR A 60 19.01 4.48 6.89
CA THR A 60 18.24 4.84 5.69
C THR A 60 16.91 4.07 5.69
N ASN A 61 15.79 4.80 5.59
CA ASN A 61 14.49 4.17 5.38
C ASN A 61 14.45 3.54 3.99
N GLN A 62 14.07 2.28 3.92
CA GLN A 62 13.89 1.61 2.64
C GLN A 62 12.43 1.65 2.23
N ILE A 63 12.18 1.96 0.96
CA ILE A 63 10.88 1.82 0.32
C ILE A 63 10.99 0.69 -0.70
N THR A 64 10.17 -0.35 -0.53
CA THR A 64 10.05 -1.45 -1.50
C THR A 64 8.72 -1.34 -2.21
N ILE A 65 8.75 -1.20 -3.52
CA ILE A 65 7.55 -1.15 -4.37
C ILE A 65 7.37 -2.53 -5.00
N VAL A 66 6.21 -3.14 -4.76
CA VAL A 66 5.81 -4.40 -5.39
C VAL A 66 4.75 -4.08 -6.43
N ASP A 67 5.18 -3.97 -7.68
CA ASP A 67 4.26 -3.74 -8.79
C ASP A 67 3.54 -5.03 -9.16
N VAL A 68 2.24 -5.03 -8.98
CA VAL A 68 1.35 -6.15 -9.24
C VAL A 68 0.38 -5.88 -10.39
N SER A 69 0.56 -4.78 -11.12
CA SER A 69 -0.34 -4.32 -12.17
C SER A 69 -0.50 -5.32 -13.33
N GLN A 70 0.50 -6.19 -13.54
CA GLN A 70 0.51 -7.20 -14.60
C GLN A 70 -0.06 -8.55 -14.15
N LEU A 71 -0.39 -8.72 -12.87
CA LEU A 71 -0.92 -9.98 -12.36
C LEU A 71 -2.42 -10.11 -12.68
N PRO A 72 -2.88 -11.29 -13.15
CA PRO A 72 -4.30 -11.57 -13.20
C PRO A 72 -4.95 -11.44 -11.83
N TYR A 73 -6.20 -10.98 -11.78
CA TYR A 73 -6.91 -10.69 -10.54
C TYR A 73 -6.94 -11.89 -9.57
N GLU A 74 -7.08 -13.10 -10.08
CA GLU A 74 -7.12 -14.33 -9.30
C GLU A 74 -5.78 -14.64 -8.62
N VAL A 75 -4.67 -14.26 -9.26
CA VAL A 75 -3.31 -14.44 -8.74
C VAL A 75 -2.96 -13.34 -7.75
N LEU A 76 -3.41 -12.11 -8.03
CA LEU A 76 -3.14 -10.92 -7.24
C LEU A 76 -3.47 -11.11 -5.75
N GLU A 77 -4.66 -11.60 -5.47
CA GLU A 77 -5.15 -11.81 -4.12
C GLU A 77 -4.34 -12.87 -3.36
N THR A 78 -4.06 -13.99 -4.03
CA THR A 78 -3.26 -15.07 -3.44
C THR A 78 -1.84 -14.61 -3.16
N PHE A 79 -1.23 -13.87 -4.10
CA PHE A 79 0.11 -13.31 -3.97
C PHE A 79 0.20 -12.32 -2.81
N ALA A 80 -0.72 -11.36 -2.75
CA ALA A 80 -0.76 -10.36 -1.66
C ALA A 80 -0.95 -11.02 -0.28
N GLY A 81 -1.83 -12.03 -0.20
CA GLY A 81 -2.04 -12.80 1.01
C GLY A 81 -0.79 -13.57 1.45
N LEU A 82 -0.07 -14.20 0.52
CA LEU A 82 1.18 -14.90 0.79
C LEU A 82 2.25 -13.92 1.29
N LEU A 83 2.42 -12.79 0.60
CA LEU A 83 3.40 -11.77 0.96
C LEU A 83 3.13 -11.21 2.36
N GLY A 84 1.91 -10.79 2.64
CA GLY A 84 1.50 -10.30 3.97
C GLY A 84 1.73 -11.34 5.07
N ARG A 85 1.45 -12.62 4.78
CA ARG A 85 1.68 -13.72 5.71
C ARG A 85 3.16 -13.93 6.01
N ILE A 86 4.03 -13.93 4.99
CA ILE A 86 5.48 -14.10 5.17
C ILE A 86 6.03 -12.96 6.04
N ILE A 87 5.63 -11.72 5.77
CA ILE A 87 6.05 -10.56 6.57
C ILE A 87 5.60 -10.71 8.02
N LEU A 88 4.33 -11.05 8.25
CA LEU A 88 3.79 -11.21 9.60
C LEU A 88 4.49 -12.34 10.36
N GLU A 89 4.71 -13.50 9.74
CA GLU A 89 5.39 -14.64 10.36
C GLU A 89 6.86 -14.32 10.63
N PHE A 90 7.52 -13.60 9.75
CA PHE A 90 8.90 -13.16 9.96
C PHE A 90 9.06 -12.35 11.25
N VAL A 91 8.27 -11.27 11.39
CA VAL A 91 8.37 -10.44 12.61
C VAL A 91 7.81 -11.11 13.86
N ALA A 92 6.86 -12.03 13.72
CA ALA A 92 6.33 -12.81 14.84
C ALA A 92 7.38 -13.72 15.47
N ASN A 93 8.40 -14.14 14.69
CA ASN A 93 9.53 -14.92 15.18
C ASN A 93 10.63 -14.08 15.85
N PHE A 94 10.50 -12.76 15.90
CA PHE A 94 11.42 -11.93 16.66
C PHE A 94 11.30 -12.23 18.16
N ILE A 95 12.45 -12.32 18.84
CA ILE A 95 12.45 -12.38 20.31
C ILE A 95 11.85 -11.09 20.88
N PRO A 96 11.28 -11.13 22.09
CA PRO A 96 10.58 -9.97 22.68
C PRO A 96 11.38 -8.67 22.63
N GLU A 97 12.69 -8.74 22.85
CA GLU A 97 13.60 -7.58 22.86
C GLU A 97 13.84 -6.96 21.49
N GLN A 98 13.54 -7.70 20.40
CA GLN A 98 13.67 -7.24 19.00
C GLN A 98 12.35 -6.70 18.44
N ARG A 99 11.22 -7.04 19.06
CA ARG A 99 9.91 -6.62 18.58
C ARG A 99 9.80 -5.09 18.57
N GLY A 100 9.36 -4.55 17.44
CA GLY A 100 9.22 -3.10 17.25
C GLY A 100 10.53 -2.34 17.02
N LYS A 101 11.71 -2.97 17.14
CA LYS A 101 12.97 -2.33 16.76
C LYS A 101 13.15 -2.20 15.25
N TYR A 102 12.40 -2.99 14.50
CA TYR A 102 12.35 -2.95 13.05
C TYR A 102 10.90 -2.70 12.61
N PRO A 103 10.46 -1.43 12.55
CA PRO A 103 9.10 -1.10 12.17
C PRO A 103 8.91 -1.34 10.67
N ILE A 104 7.80 -1.99 10.32
CA ILE A 104 7.38 -2.21 8.93
C ILE A 104 6.05 -1.53 8.71
N VAL A 105 5.94 -0.73 7.64
CA VAL A 105 4.68 -0.16 7.19
C VAL A 105 4.30 -0.83 5.88
N ILE A 106 3.16 -1.49 5.85
CA ILE A 106 2.59 -2.07 4.64
C ILE A 106 1.56 -1.11 4.10
N VAL A 107 1.69 -0.73 2.84
CA VAL A 107 0.73 0.12 2.13
C VAL A 107 -0.04 -0.73 1.13
N LEU A 108 -1.37 -0.78 1.26
CA LEU A 108 -2.27 -1.42 0.31
C LEU A 108 -2.93 -0.35 -0.55
N GLU A 109 -2.45 -0.21 -1.77
CA GLU A 109 -3.10 0.59 -2.80
C GLU A 109 -4.27 -0.18 -3.41
N GLU A 110 -5.38 0.52 -3.72
CA GLU A 110 -6.63 -0.08 -4.22
C GLU A 110 -7.05 -1.30 -3.37
N ALA A 111 -7.11 -1.08 -2.06
CA ALA A 111 -7.22 -2.11 -1.03
C ALA A 111 -8.47 -3.02 -1.19
N GLN A 112 -9.52 -2.56 -1.89
CA GLN A 112 -10.69 -3.39 -2.21
C GLN A 112 -10.33 -4.63 -3.02
N ASN A 113 -9.17 -4.64 -3.70
CA ASN A 113 -8.70 -5.82 -4.43
C ASN A 113 -8.21 -6.94 -3.51
N TYR A 114 -7.89 -6.63 -2.25
CA TYR A 114 -7.30 -7.57 -1.29
C TYR A 114 -8.17 -7.86 -0.08
N ILE A 115 -8.92 -6.85 0.39
CA ILE A 115 -9.65 -6.88 1.65
C ILE A 115 -11.12 -6.50 1.49
N ALA A 116 -11.75 -6.94 0.39
CA ALA A 116 -13.18 -6.70 0.17
C ALA A 116 -14.04 -7.33 1.26
N GLU A 117 -15.06 -6.60 1.75
CA GLU A 117 -15.95 -7.08 2.82
C GLU A 117 -16.76 -8.30 2.40
N ASN A 118 -17.21 -8.31 1.17
CA ASN A 118 -18.13 -9.34 0.63
C ASN A 118 -17.42 -10.59 0.10
N LYS A 119 -16.10 -10.69 0.27
CA LYS A 119 -15.29 -11.80 -0.23
C LYS A 119 -14.44 -12.39 0.87
N ASP A 120 -14.50 -13.71 1.02
CA ASP A 120 -13.60 -14.44 1.90
C ASP A 120 -12.34 -14.86 1.14
N SER A 121 -11.19 -14.34 1.59
CA SER A 121 -9.91 -14.60 0.94
C SER A 121 -8.78 -14.78 1.93
N ILE A 122 -7.69 -15.38 1.44
CA ILE A 122 -6.46 -15.52 2.23
C ILE A 122 -5.90 -14.13 2.55
N ALA A 123 -5.89 -13.21 1.57
CA ALA A 123 -5.41 -11.85 1.75
C ALA A 123 -6.22 -11.13 2.83
N LYS A 124 -7.55 -11.14 2.75
CA LYS A 124 -8.42 -10.53 3.77
C LYS A 124 -8.09 -11.08 5.16
N THR A 125 -8.04 -12.40 5.32
CA THR A 125 -7.73 -13.03 6.61
C THR A 125 -6.38 -12.59 7.18
N VAL A 126 -5.36 -12.49 6.33
CA VAL A 126 -4.01 -12.09 6.73
C VAL A 126 -3.97 -10.61 7.11
N PHE A 127 -4.52 -9.72 6.28
CA PHE A 127 -4.50 -8.28 6.56
C PHE A 127 -5.41 -7.89 7.73
N GLU A 128 -6.52 -8.57 7.94
CA GLU A 128 -7.33 -8.42 9.16
C GLU A 128 -6.53 -8.82 10.40
N ARG A 129 -5.73 -9.87 10.33
CA ARG A 129 -4.84 -10.26 11.42
C ARG A 129 -3.74 -9.22 11.65
N ILE A 130 -3.12 -8.71 10.57
CA ILE A 130 -2.13 -7.63 10.67
C ILE A 130 -2.76 -6.39 11.31
N ALA A 131 -3.95 -5.99 10.91
CA ALA A 131 -4.64 -4.85 11.51
C ALA A 131 -4.89 -5.02 13.01
N ARG A 132 -5.29 -6.22 13.46
CA ARG A 132 -5.56 -6.50 14.88
C ARG A 132 -4.30 -6.68 15.72
N GLU A 133 -3.27 -7.31 15.18
CA GLU A 133 -2.13 -7.81 15.98
C GLU A 133 -0.80 -7.18 15.59
N GLY A 134 -0.69 -6.56 14.41
CA GLY A 134 0.58 -6.08 13.83
C GLY A 134 1.36 -5.16 14.75
N ARG A 135 0.66 -4.31 15.52
CA ARG A 135 1.28 -3.42 16.51
C ARG A 135 2.18 -4.17 17.51
N LYS A 136 1.85 -5.40 17.90
CA LYS A 136 2.64 -6.20 18.83
C LYS A 136 4.00 -6.61 18.28
N TYR A 137 4.10 -6.60 16.94
CA TYR A 137 5.29 -7.06 16.21
C TYR A 137 6.00 -5.91 15.48
N GLY A 138 5.47 -4.70 15.57
CA GLY A 138 6.02 -3.52 14.89
C GLY A 138 5.56 -3.37 13.43
N ILE A 139 4.41 -3.96 13.06
CA ILE A 139 3.81 -3.74 11.74
C ILE A 139 2.67 -2.74 11.85
N SER A 140 2.66 -1.78 10.93
CA SER A 140 1.55 -0.86 10.68
C SER A 140 0.97 -1.10 9.28
N LEU A 141 -0.32 -0.80 9.12
CA LEU A 141 -1.03 -0.94 7.86
C LEU A 141 -1.57 0.42 7.44
N ILE A 142 -1.29 0.82 6.21
CA ILE A 142 -1.93 1.95 5.52
C ILE A 142 -2.80 1.36 4.42
N VAL A 143 -4.04 1.81 4.36
CA VAL A 143 -5.05 1.33 3.42
C VAL A 143 -5.49 2.51 2.57
N SER A 144 -5.32 2.42 1.26
CA SER A 144 -5.79 3.40 0.27
C SER A 144 -6.88 2.78 -0.59
N SER A 145 -8.01 3.47 -0.73
CA SER A 145 -9.14 3.01 -1.54
C SER A 145 -10.03 4.16 -1.96
N GLN A 146 -10.60 4.04 -3.14
CA GLN A 146 -11.64 4.93 -3.65
C GLN A 146 -13.05 4.52 -3.17
N ARG A 147 -13.19 3.31 -2.59
CA ARG A 147 -14.47 2.71 -2.18
C ARG A 147 -14.41 2.18 -0.75
N PRO A 148 -14.40 3.06 0.25
CA PRO A 148 -14.30 2.64 1.64
C PRO A 148 -15.45 1.74 2.11
N SER A 149 -16.64 1.85 1.53
CA SER A 149 -17.79 1.01 1.87
C SER A 149 -17.61 -0.47 1.46
N GLU A 150 -16.73 -0.76 0.50
CA GLU A 150 -16.44 -2.12 0.05
C GLU A 150 -15.35 -2.82 0.86
N LEU A 151 -14.64 -2.09 1.73
CA LEU A 151 -13.51 -2.62 2.50
C LEU A 151 -13.96 -3.40 3.75
N SER A 152 -13.11 -4.31 4.20
CA SER A 152 -13.29 -5.05 5.46
C SER A 152 -13.54 -4.09 6.62
N LYS A 153 -14.70 -4.25 7.26
CA LYS A 153 -15.07 -3.51 8.47
C LYS A 153 -14.11 -3.80 9.61
N THR A 154 -13.57 -5.02 9.66
CA THR A 154 -12.57 -5.40 10.65
C THR A 154 -11.31 -4.56 10.49
N VAL A 155 -10.78 -4.43 9.28
CA VAL A 155 -9.58 -3.61 9.04
C VAL A 155 -9.86 -2.16 9.37
N LEU A 156 -10.94 -1.59 8.83
CA LEU A 156 -11.25 -0.18 9.02
C LEU A 156 -11.55 0.19 10.48
N SER A 157 -12.13 -0.72 11.27
CA SER A 157 -12.33 -0.51 12.71
C SER A 157 -11.04 -0.49 13.53
N GLN A 158 -9.94 -1.00 12.98
CA GLN A 158 -8.61 -0.95 13.59
C GLN A 158 -7.79 0.25 13.13
N CYS A 159 -8.25 0.99 12.11
CA CYS A 159 -7.63 2.22 11.70
C CYS A 159 -7.94 3.33 12.70
N ASN A 160 -6.91 3.97 13.22
CA ASN A 160 -7.05 5.02 14.23
C ASN A 160 -7.09 6.41 13.63
N SER A 161 -6.67 6.56 12.37
CA SER A 161 -6.60 7.85 11.68
C SER A 161 -7.07 7.71 10.25
N PHE A 162 -7.75 8.73 9.75
CA PHE A 162 -8.32 8.75 8.42
C PHE A 162 -7.99 10.06 7.71
N ILE A 163 -7.61 9.95 6.45
CA ILE A 163 -7.44 11.06 5.51
C ILE A 163 -8.49 10.84 4.43
N ILE A 164 -9.52 11.67 4.39
CA ILE A 164 -10.69 11.49 3.53
C ILE A 164 -10.72 12.60 2.49
N HIS A 165 -10.47 12.25 1.25
CA HIS A 165 -10.65 13.13 0.10
C HIS A 165 -12.12 13.20 -0.31
N ARG A 166 -12.42 13.97 -1.37
CA ARG A 166 -13.78 14.09 -1.90
C ARG A 166 -14.38 12.72 -2.23
N LEU A 167 -15.55 12.44 -1.66
CA LEU A 167 -16.35 11.25 -1.92
C LEU A 167 -17.68 11.67 -2.57
N GLN A 168 -17.99 11.10 -3.73
CA GLN A 168 -19.23 11.41 -4.46
C GLN A 168 -20.32 10.35 -4.24
N ASN A 169 -19.94 9.10 -4.03
CA ASN A 169 -20.88 8.00 -3.80
C ASN A 169 -21.55 8.14 -2.43
N PRO A 170 -22.89 8.10 -2.33
CA PRO A 170 -23.62 8.23 -1.08
C PRO A 170 -23.31 7.13 -0.06
N ASP A 171 -23.08 5.90 -0.50
CA ASP A 171 -22.78 4.78 0.40
C ASP A 171 -21.40 4.97 1.05
N ASP A 172 -20.41 5.42 0.29
CA ASP A 172 -19.08 5.75 0.80
C ASP A 172 -19.13 6.93 1.77
N GLN A 173 -19.94 7.96 1.48
CA GLN A 173 -20.17 9.09 2.39
C GLN A 173 -20.80 8.64 3.69
N LYS A 174 -21.84 7.80 3.61
CA LYS A 174 -22.51 7.25 4.79
C LYS A 174 -21.54 6.42 5.63
N TYR A 175 -20.69 5.63 4.99
CA TYR A 175 -19.69 4.85 5.68
C TYR A 175 -18.67 5.76 6.37
N ALA A 176 -18.10 6.74 5.66
CA ALA A 176 -17.15 7.70 6.21
C ALA A 176 -17.73 8.47 7.42
N ARG A 177 -19.01 8.85 7.38
CA ARG A 177 -19.70 9.46 8.53
C ARG A 177 -19.73 8.55 9.76
N GLY A 178 -19.84 7.25 9.56
CA GLY A 178 -19.83 6.27 10.66
C GLY A 178 -18.46 6.12 11.35
N LEU A 179 -17.38 6.56 10.71
CA LEU A 179 -16.01 6.49 11.25
C LEU A 179 -15.69 7.66 12.19
N ILE A 180 -16.48 8.71 12.19
CA ILE A 180 -16.23 9.93 12.96
C ILE A 180 -17.31 10.09 14.03
N SER A 181 -16.91 10.60 15.20
CA SER A 181 -17.86 10.88 16.25
C SER A 181 -18.91 11.91 15.83
N SER A 182 -20.15 11.76 16.30
CA SER A 182 -21.30 12.60 15.95
C SER A 182 -21.10 14.11 16.18
N ALA A 183 -20.17 14.49 17.06
CA ALA A 183 -19.88 15.89 17.34
C ALA A 183 -19.26 16.69 16.18
N ASN A 184 -18.76 15.99 15.16
CA ASN A 184 -18.08 16.62 14.01
C ASN A 184 -18.70 16.17 12.67
N ALA A 185 -19.93 15.67 12.68
CA ALA A 185 -20.63 15.16 11.51
C ALA A 185 -20.81 16.24 10.42
N ASP A 186 -20.98 17.51 10.80
CA ASP A 186 -21.19 18.63 9.88
C ASP A 186 -19.99 18.83 8.91
N LEU A 187 -18.78 18.50 9.35
CA LEU A 187 -17.61 18.59 8.50
C LEU A 187 -17.68 17.58 7.35
N LEU A 188 -18.28 16.41 7.59
CA LEU A 188 -18.43 15.36 6.59
C LEU A 188 -19.53 15.64 5.57
N ASP A 189 -20.45 16.54 5.86
CA ASP A 189 -21.45 16.97 4.87
C ASP A 189 -20.81 17.72 3.68
N GLN A 190 -19.57 18.18 3.87
CA GLN A 190 -18.79 18.81 2.82
C GLN A 190 -18.07 17.81 1.90
N LEU A 191 -18.03 16.52 2.22
CA LEU A 191 -17.29 15.50 1.44
C LEU A 191 -17.60 15.54 -0.07
N PRO A 192 -18.84 15.72 -0.53
CA PRO A 192 -19.14 15.76 -1.97
C PRO A 192 -18.57 16.98 -2.68
N ILE A 193 -18.36 18.08 -1.97
CA ILE A 193 -18.00 19.39 -2.51
C ILE A 193 -16.59 19.84 -2.18
N ILE A 194 -15.83 19.03 -1.45
CA ILE A 194 -14.42 19.32 -1.13
C ILE A 194 -13.65 19.56 -2.43
N PRO A 195 -12.88 20.68 -2.55
CA PRO A 195 -12.07 20.95 -3.72
C PRO A 195 -10.99 19.87 -3.94
N GLN A 196 -10.44 19.83 -5.15
CA GLN A 196 -9.25 19.01 -5.42
C GLN A 196 -8.11 19.42 -4.48
N GLN A 197 -7.21 18.51 -4.18
CA GLN A 197 -6.09 18.70 -3.25
C GLN A 197 -6.50 19.04 -1.82
N HIS A 198 -7.76 18.84 -1.44
CA HIS A 198 -8.19 18.99 -0.05
C HIS A 198 -8.60 17.64 0.52
N ALA A 199 -8.43 17.51 1.83
CA ALA A 199 -8.83 16.33 2.58
C ALA A 199 -9.33 16.72 3.98
N ILE A 200 -10.18 15.87 4.56
CA ILE A 200 -10.51 15.90 5.99
C ILE A 200 -9.62 14.89 6.70
N ILE A 201 -8.88 15.33 7.69
CA ILE A 201 -8.06 14.48 8.54
C ILE A 201 -8.76 14.33 9.89
N THR A 202 -8.86 13.08 10.37
CA THR A 202 -9.53 12.74 11.63
C THR A 202 -8.89 11.53 12.30
N GLY A 203 -9.17 11.35 13.59
CA GLY A 203 -8.64 10.25 14.40
C GLY A 203 -7.46 10.67 15.25
N ASP A 204 -6.64 9.70 15.68
CA ASP A 204 -5.58 9.91 16.67
C ASP A 204 -4.45 10.84 16.21
N CYS A 205 -4.31 11.05 14.89
CA CYS A 205 -3.28 11.93 14.32
C CYS A 205 -3.58 13.43 14.50
N VAL A 206 -4.82 13.80 14.86
CA VAL A 206 -5.24 15.19 15.07
C VAL A 206 -6.13 15.30 16.31
N ARG A 207 -6.06 16.47 17.01
CA ARG A 207 -6.90 16.68 18.21
C ARG A 207 -8.38 16.83 17.89
N THR A 208 -8.67 17.41 16.74
CA THR A 208 -10.03 17.62 16.22
C THR A 208 -10.00 17.39 14.71
N PRO A 209 -11.07 16.86 14.11
CA PRO A 209 -11.17 16.78 12.66
C PRO A 209 -10.92 18.14 12.01
N ILE A 210 -10.11 18.14 10.97
CA ILE A 210 -9.67 19.35 10.27
C ILE A 210 -9.69 19.14 8.77
N GLN A 211 -10.13 20.14 8.03
CA GLN A 211 -9.94 20.18 6.58
C GLN A 211 -8.61 20.87 6.28
N VAL A 212 -7.82 20.23 5.43
CA VAL A 212 -6.50 20.71 5.00
C VAL A 212 -6.40 20.74 3.49
N ARG A 213 -5.54 21.61 2.98
CA ARG A 213 -5.05 21.53 1.61
C ARG A 213 -3.79 20.67 1.62
N ILE A 214 -3.72 19.72 0.69
CA ILE A 214 -2.53 18.90 0.45
C ILE A 214 -1.66 19.65 -0.55
N ASP A 215 -0.40 19.85 -0.21
CA ASP A 215 0.57 20.49 -1.10
C ASP A 215 0.91 19.59 -2.29
N ASP A 216 1.40 20.20 -3.36
CA ASP A 216 1.88 19.47 -4.52
C ASP A 216 3.12 18.63 -4.13
N GLY A 217 3.14 17.37 -4.57
CA GLY A 217 4.27 16.49 -4.33
C GLY A 217 5.52 16.96 -5.08
N SER A 218 6.68 16.82 -4.44
CA SER A 218 7.97 17.02 -5.10
C SER A 218 8.83 15.76 -4.90
N PRO A 219 9.26 15.08 -5.98
CA PRO A 219 8.99 15.37 -7.38
C PRO A 219 7.52 15.21 -7.76
N THR A 220 7.08 15.90 -8.82
CA THR A 220 5.71 15.80 -9.33
C THR A 220 5.46 14.34 -9.76
N PRO A 221 4.36 13.73 -9.33
CA PRO A 221 4.00 12.37 -9.74
C PRO A 221 3.90 12.27 -11.27
N ASN A 222 4.55 11.25 -11.84
CA ASN A 222 4.51 11.01 -13.28
C ASN A 222 3.27 10.17 -13.67
N SER A 223 2.09 10.60 -13.20
CA SER A 223 0.81 9.96 -13.52
C SER A 223 0.05 10.82 -14.54
N HIS A 224 0.32 10.59 -15.82
CA HIS A 224 -0.40 11.26 -16.88
C HIS A 224 -1.57 10.40 -17.36
N ASN A 225 -2.77 10.94 -17.27
CA ASN A 225 -3.90 10.39 -18.01
C ASN A 225 -3.65 10.61 -19.52
N PRO A 226 -3.92 9.60 -20.36
CA PRO A 226 -3.85 9.80 -21.81
C PRO A 226 -4.69 10.99 -22.23
N GLU A 227 -4.17 11.84 -23.10
CA GLU A 227 -4.90 12.98 -23.66
C GLU A 227 -5.92 12.53 -24.71
N PHE A 228 -6.97 11.86 -24.27
CA PHE A 228 -8.00 11.28 -25.14
C PHE A 228 -8.58 12.30 -26.11
N VAL A 229 -8.91 13.51 -25.65
CA VAL A 229 -9.59 14.50 -26.45
C VAL A 229 -8.69 15.00 -27.58
N ASN A 230 -7.45 15.36 -27.26
CA ASN A 230 -6.49 15.85 -28.25
C ASN A 230 -6.13 14.75 -29.24
N ASN A 231 -5.86 13.52 -28.75
CA ASN A 231 -5.55 12.37 -29.60
C ASN A 231 -6.73 11.96 -30.48
N TRP A 232 -7.97 12.18 -30.04
CA TRP A 232 -9.16 11.85 -30.83
C TRP A 232 -9.43 12.87 -31.93
N ILE A 233 -9.19 14.14 -31.64
CA ILE A 233 -9.42 15.24 -32.60
C ILE A 233 -8.30 15.34 -33.65
N SER A 234 -7.07 14.96 -33.26
CA SER A 234 -5.88 15.03 -34.11
C SER A 234 -5.89 13.90 -35.17
N ILE A 235 -6.51 14.15 -36.30
CA ILE A 235 -6.61 13.16 -37.40
C ILE A 235 -5.24 12.91 -38.05
N ASN A 236 -4.30 13.86 -37.96
CA ASN A 236 -3.02 13.82 -38.68
C ASN A 236 -1.92 12.98 -37.99
N ASP A 237 -2.07 12.68 -36.69
CA ASP A 237 -1.09 11.90 -35.89
C ASP A 237 -1.57 10.47 -35.61
N ARG A 238 -2.41 9.91 -36.47
CA ARG A 238 -2.88 8.52 -36.29
C ARG A 238 -1.71 7.58 -36.50
N ILE A 239 -1.30 6.97 -35.42
CA ILE A 239 -0.34 5.86 -35.39
C ILE A 239 -0.89 4.76 -36.31
N ASN A 240 -0.02 4.18 -37.16
CA ASN A 240 -0.40 3.07 -38.01
C ASN A 240 -0.90 1.89 -37.14
N PRO A 241 -2.17 1.49 -37.22
CA PRO A 241 -2.70 0.44 -36.35
C PRO A 241 -1.91 -0.87 -36.45
N SER A 242 -1.44 -1.24 -37.65
CA SER A 242 -0.67 -2.47 -37.85
C SER A 242 0.63 -2.46 -37.08
N GLN A 243 1.34 -1.33 -37.04
CA GLN A 243 2.57 -1.19 -36.28
C GLN A 243 2.34 -1.30 -34.77
N ILE A 244 1.27 -0.68 -34.25
CA ILE A 244 0.92 -0.77 -32.83
C ILE A 244 0.62 -2.23 -32.46
N TYR A 245 -0.16 -2.93 -33.28
CA TYR A 245 -0.48 -4.34 -33.01
C TYR A 245 0.78 -5.20 -32.96
N ASP A 246 1.65 -5.07 -33.95
CA ASP A 246 2.86 -5.88 -34.03
C ASP A 246 3.80 -5.62 -32.84
N GLU A 247 4.04 -4.35 -32.49
CA GLU A 247 4.89 -3.97 -31.35
C GLU A 247 4.26 -4.39 -29.99
N THR A 248 2.93 -4.22 -29.86
CA THR A 248 2.24 -4.61 -28.62
C THR A 248 2.22 -6.12 -28.45
N CYS A 249 1.95 -6.88 -29.53
CA CYS A 249 2.00 -8.33 -29.49
C CYS A 249 3.39 -8.85 -29.13
N LYS A 250 4.46 -8.27 -29.71
CA LYS A 250 5.83 -8.64 -29.37
C LYS A 250 6.13 -8.43 -27.89
N ARG A 251 5.77 -7.25 -27.34
CA ARG A 251 5.92 -6.96 -25.90
C ARG A 251 5.12 -7.93 -25.03
N TRP A 252 3.87 -8.23 -25.42
CA TRP A 252 3.01 -9.10 -24.64
C TRP A 252 3.54 -10.54 -24.55
N ILE A 253 4.11 -11.08 -25.64
CA ILE A 253 4.67 -12.44 -25.67
C ILE A 253 6.15 -12.46 -25.26
N GLY A 254 6.72 -11.32 -24.83
CA GLY A 254 8.09 -11.26 -24.32
C GLY A 254 9.17 -11.48 -25.37
N ILE A 255 8.90 -11.20 -26.66
CA ILE A 255 9.87 -11.35 -27.76
C ILE A 255 10.75 -10.09 -27.89
N ASP A 256 10.35 -8.94 -27.39
CA ASP A 256 11.22 -7.78 -27.29
C ASP A 256 12.14 -7.96 -26.08
N GLY A 257 13.21 -8.70 -26.29
CA GLY A 257 14.35 -8.75 -25.39
C GLY A 257 15.19 -7.47 -25.53
N ASN A 258 15.32 -6.82 -24.42
CA ASN A 258 16.21 -5.76 -23.90
C ASN A 258 15.53 -4.49 -23.51
#